data_8485bb22b751b3d679283693f73031da
#
_entry.id   8485bb22b751b3d679283693f73031da
#
_cell.length_a   1.000
_cell.length_b   1.000
_cell.length_c   1.000
_cell.angle_alpha   90.00
_cell.angle_beta   90.00
_cell.angle_gamma   90.00
#
_symmetry.space_group_name_H-M   'P 1'
#
loop_
_entity.id
_entity.type
_entity.pdbx_description
1 polymer ?
#
loop_
_entity_poly.entity_id
_entity_poly.type
_entity_poly.pdbx_seq_one_letter_code
_entity_poly.pdbx_strand_id
1 'polypeptide(L)'
;VHATGMTKEIERCRWALETAQSGKTVALVCSGDAGVYGMASPILELAPNYPSVEIEVIPGLTAALSGGAVLGAPLAHDFCVISLSDRLTPWEMIEKRLACAAMGDFCVAIYNPSSKGRPDYLQRAVRILLQNGKSEETVCGIVRNIGRERQQSEIITLRELENKQVDMFTTV
;
A
#
# COMPACT_ATOMS: atom_id res chain seq x y z
N VAL A 1 -23.54 11.25 -1.46
CA VAL A 1 -22.29 10.52 -1.65
C VAL A 1 -21.81 10.71 -3.08
N HIS A 2 -20.55 11.15 -3.25
CA HIS A 2 -19.91 11.27 -4.55
C HIS A 2 -18.83 10.18 -4.67
N ALA A 3 -18.92 9.34 -5.69
CA ALA A 3 -17.98 8.25 -5.92
C ALA A 3 -17.44 8.33 -7.34
N THR A 4 -16.14 8.14 -7.51
CA THR A 4 -15.48 8.07 -8.82
C THR A 4 -14.76 6.74 -8.95
N GLY A 5 -14.49 6.31 -10.20
CA GLY A 5 -13.70 5.11 -10.46
C GLY A 5 -12.22 5.24 -10.05
N MET A 6 -11.48 4.16 -10.21
CA MET A 6 -10.01 4.17 -10.07
C MET A 6 -9.36 5.12 -11.06
N THR A 7 -8.18 5.64 -10.74
CA THR A 7 -7.41 6.62 -11.52
C THR A 7 -8.00 8.03 -11.60
N LYS A 8 -9.01 8.33 -10.77
CA LYS A 8 -9.64 9.65 -10.67
C LYS A 8 -9.44 10.30 -9.29
N GLU A 9 -8.33 9.98 -8.64
CA GLU A 9 -8.01 10.45 -7.29
C GLU A 9 -7.93 11.98 -7.24
N ILE A 10 -7.24 12.60 -8.17
CA ILE A 10 -7.08 14.07 -8.26
C ILE A 10 -8.42 14.77 -8.53
N GLU A 11 -9.24 14.21 -9.43
CA GLU A 11 -10.58 14.73 -9.72
C GLU A 11 -11.46 14.72 -8.45
N ARG A 12 -11.39 13.64 -7.69
CA ARG A 12 -12.11 13.46 -6.43
C ARG A 12 -11.64 14.44 -5.36
N CYS A 13 -10.33 14.65 -5.22
CA CYS A 13 -9.77 15.63 -4.30
C CYS A 13 -10.20 17.05 -4.66
N ARG A 14 -10.14 17.42 -5.94
CA ARG A 14 -10.58 18.74 -6.41
C ARG A 14 -12.06 18.97 -6.11
N TRP A 15 -12.91 18.03 -6.45
CA TRP A 15 -14.34 18.11 -6.14
C TRP A 15 -14.61 18.28 -4.64
N ALA A 16 -13.87 17.55 -3.79
CA ALA A 16 -13.99 17.66 -2.33
C ALA A 16 -13.62 19.06 -1.83
N LEU A 17 -12.50 19.62 -2.31
CA LEU A 17 -12.03 20.95 -1.93
C LEU A 17 -12.97 22.07 -2.43
N GLU A 18 -13.44 22.00 -3.67
CA GLU A 18 -14.43 22.93 -4.23
C GLU A 18 -15.74 22.91 -3.45
N THR A 19 -16.19 21.70 -3.05
CA THR A 19 -17.40 21.52 -2.24
C THR A 19 -17.20 22.11 -0.83
N ALA A 20 -16.04 21.90 -0.20
CA ALA A 20 -15.70 22.48 1.10
C ALA A 20 -15.59 24.01 1.03
N GLN A 21 -14.99 24.57 -0.02
CA GLN A 21 -14.89 26.00 -0.25
C GLN A 21 -16.28 26.70 -0.38
N SER A 22 -17.32 25.95 -0.78
CA SER A 22 -18.69 26.44 -0.79
C SER A 22 -19.34 26.47 0.61
N GLY A 23 -18.58 26.24 1.69
CA GLY A 23 -19.04 26.27 3.09
C GLY A 23 -19.63 24.96 3.60
N LYS A 24 -19.39 23.82 2.93
CA LYS A 24 -19.85 22.50 3.36
C LYS A 24 -18.74 21.73 4.07
N THR A 25 -19.12 20.94 5.08
CA THR A 25 -18.22 19.92 5.66
C THR A 25 -18.19 18.71 4.75
N VAL A 26 -16.98 18.30 4.33
CA VAL A 26 -16.76 17.19 3.40
C VAL A 26 -15.89 16.14 4.07
N ALA A 27 -16.31 14.88 4.05
CA ALA A 27 -15.48 13.74 4.45
C ALA A 27 -14.98 13.01 3.19
N LEU A 28 -13.67 13.02 2.96
CA LEU A 28 -13.02 12.22 1.92
C LEU A 28 -12.59 10.87 2.52
N VAL A 29 -13.29 9.81 2.15
CA VAL A 29 -13.11 8.48 2.74
C VAL A 29 -12.29 7.58 1.83
N CYS A 30 -11.30 6.90 2.38
CA CYS A 30 -10.53 5.84 1.71
C CYS A 30 -10.36 4.62 2.63
N SER A 31 -10.00 3.48 2.08
CA SER A 31 -9.66 2.29 2.87
C SER A 31 -8.26 2.41 3.47
N GLY A 32 -8.04 1.79 4.62
CA GLY A 32 -6.75 1.78 5.30
C GLY A 32 -6.47 3.08 6.05
N ASP A 33 -5.28 3.60 5.94
CA ASP A 33 -4.85 4.88 6.48
C ASP A 33 -4.75 5.93 5.38
N ALA A 34 -5.23 7.13 5.63
CA ALA A 34 -5.26 8.20 4.64
C ALA A 34 -3.86 8.68 4.22
N GLY A 35 -2.87 8.56 5.10
CA GLY A 35 -1.47 8.96 4.87
C GLY A 35 -0.59 7.87 4.27
N VAL A 36 -1.04 6.59 4.27
CA VAL A 36 -0.25 5.46 3.75
C VAL A 36 -0.82 4.99 2.42
N TYR A 37 -0.28 5.52 1.32
CA TYR A 37 -0.78 5.31 -0.06
C TYR A 37 -2.27 5.63 -0.23
N GLY A 38 -2.81 6.49 0.64
CA GLY A 38 -4.20 6.92 0.67
C GLY A 38 -4.41 8.30 0.03
N MET A 39 -5.50 8.96 0.42
CA MET A 39 -5.96 10.19 -0.21
C MET A 39 -5.40 11.47 0.45
N ALA A 40 -4.64 11.37 1.56
CA ALA A 40 -4.12 12.54 2.25
C ALA A 40 -3.06 13.30 1.42
N SER A 41 -2.11 12.59 0.79
CA SER A 41 -1.09 13.25 -0.04
C SER A 41 -1.71 14.04 -1.20
N PRO A 42 -2.54 13.47 -2.09
CA PRO A 42 -3.08 14.22 -3.22
C PRO A 42 -4.00 15.39 -2.82
N ILE A 43 -4.73 15.29 -1.71
CA ILE A 43 -5.56 16.43 -1.27
C ILE A 43 -4.71 17.55 -0.69
N LEU A 44 -3.66 17.22 0.09
CA LEU A 44 -2.74 18.21 0.66
C LEU A 44 -1.89 18.89 -0.41
N GLU A 45 -1.53 18.19 -1.49
CA GLU A 45 -0.85 18.80 -2.65
C GLU A 45 -1.72 19.84 -3.37
N LEU A 46 -3.03 19.67 -3.37
CA LEU A 46 -3.97 20.64 -3.95
C LEU A 46 -4.38 21.76 -2.97
N ALA A 47 -4.21 21.58 -1.67
CA ALA A 47 -4.65 22.49 -0.61
C ALA A 47 -4.18 23.96 -0.81
N PRO A 48 -2.95 24.25 -1.29
CA PRO A 48 -2.52 25.64 -1.54
C PRO A 48 -3.43 26.43 -2.50
N ASN A 49 -4.18 25.76 -3.35
CA ASN A 49 -5.13 26.41 -4.26
C ASN A 49 -6.49 26.74 -3.59
N TYR A 50 -6.68 26.30 -2.34
CA TYR A 50 -7.92 26.43 -1.57
C TYR A 50 -7.63 26.94 -0.13
N PRO A 51 -7.05 28.14 0.04
CA PRO A 51 -6.50 28.61 1.32
C PRO A 51 -7.55 28.83 2.40
N SER A 52 -8.83 28.88 2.05
CA SER A 52 -9.95 29.01 3.00
C SER A 52 -10.48 27.67 3.50
N VAL A 53 -9.97 26.54 3.00
CA VAL A 53 -10.41 25.19 3.40
C VAL A 53 -9.47 24.64 4.44
N GLU A 54 -9.99 24.37 5.62
CA GLU A 54 -9.27 23.64 6.66
C GLU A 54 -9.34 22.13 6.37
N ILE A 55 -8.20 21.44 6.49
CA ILE A 55 -8.09 19.99 6.22
C ILE A 55 -7.57 19.31 7.47
N GLU A 56 -8.34 18.35 7.96
CA GLU A 56 -7.94 17.44 9.04
C GLU A 56 -7.74 16.05 8.47
N VAL A 57 -6.60 15.41 8.81
CA VAL A 57 -6.30 14.02 8.43
C VAL A 57 -6.60 13.12 9.62
N ILE A 58 -7.62 12.27 9.46
CA ILE A 58 -7.98 11.29 10.48
C ILE A 58 -7.18 10.00 10.22
N PRO A 59 -6.38 9.51 11.18
CA PRO A 59 -5.60 8.28 11.01
C PRO A 59 -6.51 7.04 10.93
N GLY A 60 -6.02 6.03 10.22
CA GLY A 60 -6.70 4.74 10.07
C GLY A 60 -5.75 3.55 10.22
N LEU A 61 -6.26 2.35 10.03
CA LEU A 61 -5.47 1.12 10.09
C LEU A 61 -5.00 0.73 8.69
N THR A 62 -3.73 1.01 8.40
CA THR A 62 -3.12 0.61 7.13
C THR A 62 -3.03 -0.92 7.00
N ALA A 63 -3.02 -1.42 5.78
CA ALA A 63 -3.00 -2.85 5.48
C ALA A 63 -1.80 -3.60 6.09
N ALA A 64 -0.64 -2.96 6.27
CA ALA A 64 0.50 -3.56 6.97
C ALA A 64 0.14 -3.94 8.41
N LEU A 65 -0.47 -3.02 9.16
CA LEU A 65 -0.85 -3.26 10.56
C LEU A 65 -2.05 -4.20 10.65
N SER A 66 -3.07 -4.00 9.82
CA SER A 66 -4.28 -4.85 9.82
C SER A 66 -3.95 -6.28 9.38
N GLY A 67 -3.13 -6.46 8.34
CA GLY A 67 -2.67 -7.76 7.87
C GLY A 67 -1.71 -8.40 8.85
N GLY A 68 -0.83 -7.62 9.47
CA GLY A 68 0.05 -8.07 10.55
C GLY A 68 -0.73 -8.68 11.71
N ALA A 69 -1.83 -8.04 12.13
CA ALA A 69 -2.70 -8.55 13.18
C ALA A 69 -3.39 -9.89 12.80
N VAL A 70 -3.71 -10.10 11.52
CA VAL A 70 -4.25 -11.38 11.02
C VAL A 70 -3.21 -12.51 11.11
N LEU A 71 -1.92 -12.16 10.86
CA LEU A 71 -0.80 -13.12 10.86
C LEU A 71 -0.18 -13.32 12.25
N GLY A 72 -0.59 -12.55 13.24
CA GLY A 72 0.02 -12.52 14.56
C GLY A 72 0.79 -11.21 14.80
N ALA A 73 2.11 -11.26 14.95
CA ALA A 73 2.93 -10.08 15.18
C ALA A 73 4.21 -10.03 14.31
N PRO A 74 4.10 -10.10 12.96
CA PRO A 74 5.28 -10.13 12.08
C PRO A 74 6.06 -8.80 12.07
N LEU A 75 5.47 -7.71 12.58
CA LEU A 75 6.05 -6.37 12.58
C LEU A 75 6.61 -5.98 13.96
N ALA A 76 7.00 -6.97 14.79
CA ALA A 76 7.49 -6.73 16.14
C ALA A 76 8.90 -6.10 16.18
N HIS A 77 9.64 -6.18 15.08
CA HIS A 77 10.93 -5.51 14.87
C HIS A 77 10.81 -4.41 13.81
N ASP A 78 11.95 -3.88 13.37
CA ASP A 78 11.97 -2.85 12.34
C ASP A 78 11.35 -3.35 11.04
N PHE A 79 10.46 -2.55 10.49
CA PHE A 79 9.78 -2.88 9.26
C PHE A 79 9.69 -1.69 8.31
N CYS A 80 9.51 -1.97 7.04
CA CYS A 80 9.26 -0.98 6.02
C CYS A 80 8.05 -1.35 5.17
N VAL A 81 7.42 -0.33 4.57
CA VAL A 81 6.29 -0.49 3.65
C VAL A 81 6.73 -0.09 2.26
N ILE A 82 6.61 -1.00 1.29
CA ILE A 82 7.01 -0.78 -0.10
C ILE A 82 5.83 -1.11 -1.02
N SER A 83 5.42 -0.13 -1.84
CA SER A 83 4.46 -0.38 -2.91
C SER A 83 5.19 -0.78 -4.19
N LEU A 84 4.73 -1.85 -4.83
CA LEU A 84 5.22 -2.26 -6.15
C LEU A 84 4.55 -1.50 -7.31
N SER A 85 3.73 -0.48 -7.01
CA SER A 85 3.13 0.34 -8.05
C SER A 85 4.14 1.31 -8.65
N ASP A 86 4.44 1.15 -9.94
CA ASP A 86 5.34 2.00 -10.72
C ASP A 86 4.66 3.21 -11.38
N ARG A 87 3.43 3.54 -10.97
CA ARG A 87 2.67 4.66 -11.55
C ARG A 87 3.25 6.02 -11.22
N LEU A 88 3.76 6.18 -9.99
CA LEU A 88 4.33 7.45 -9.50
C LEU A 88 5.81 7.32 -9.14
N THR A 89 6.33 6.09 -9.07
CA THR A 89 7.70 5.80 -8.69
C THR A 89 8.33 4.88 -9.74
N PRO A 90 9.43 5.27 -10.40
CA PRO A 90 10.11 4.41 -11.36
C PRO A 90 10.49 3.06 -10.74
N TRP A 91 10.42 1.99 -11.54
CA TRP A 91 10.70 0.62 -11.07
C TRP A 91 12.11 0.50 -10.47
N GLU A 92 13.11 1.15 -11.04
CA GLU A 92 14.49 1.16 -10.55
C GLU A 92 14.60 1.69 -9.12
N MET A 93 13.74 2.63 -8.74
CA MET A 93 13.67 3.13 -7.36
C MET A 93 13.03 2.10 -6.42
N ILE A 94 12.02 1.37 -6.90
CA ILE A 94 11.39 0.28 -6.15
C ILE A 94 12.41 -0.84 -5.91
N GLU A 95 13.17 -1.24 -6.94
CA GLU A 95 14.26 -2.22 -6.84
C GLU A 95 15.29 -1.82 -5.80
N LYS A 96 15.74 -0.57 -5.85
CA LYS A 96 16.71 -0.05 -4.87
C LYS A 96 16.15 -0.12 -3.44
N ARG A 97 14.88 0.23 -3.22
CA ARG A 97 14.24 0.14 -1.91
C ARG A 97 14.16 -1.29 -1.40
N LEU A 98 13.79 -2.24 -2.26
CA LEU A 98 13.74 -3.67 -1.94
C LEU A 98 15.13 -4.21 -1.57
N ALA A 99 16.17 -3.86 -2.34
CA ALA A 99 17.54 -4.24 -2.07
C ALA A 99 18.04 -3.69 -0.72
N CYS A 100 17.80 -2.40 -0.44
CA CYS A 100 18.13 -1.79 0.84
C CYS A 100 17.40 -2.45 2.02
N ALA A 101 16.12 -2.78 1.85
CA ALA A 101 15.32 -3.45 2.87
C ALA A 101 15.84 -4.87 3.16
N ALA A 102 16.28 -5.60 2.13
CA ALA A 102 16.88 -6.92 2.28
C ALA A 102 18.24 -6.85 3.00
N MET A 103 19.12 -5.94 2.57
CA MET A 103 20.44 -5.73 3.20
C MET A 103 20.34 -5.27 4.66
N GLY A 104 19.31 -4.47 4.99
CA GLY A 104 19.04 -4.01 6.35
C GLY A 104 18.27 -5.01 7.20
N ASP A 105 17.94 -6.16 6.66
CA ASP A 105 17.13 -7.21 7.27
C ASP A 105 15.75 -6.76 7.80
N PHE A 106 15.17 -5.72 7.21
CA PHE A 106 13.82 -5.27 7.57
C PHE A 106 12.76 -6.33 7.28
N CYS A 107 11.72 -6.36 8.12
CA CYS A 107 10.45 -6.95 7.72
C CYS A 107 9.80 -6.05 6.66
N VAL A 108 9.36 -6.61 5.53
CA VAL A 108 8.86 -5.82 4.40
C VAL A 108 7.37 -6.07 4.20
N ALA A 109 6.56 -5.02 4.37
CA ALA A 109 5.15 -5.04 3.98
C ALA A 109 5.00 -4.56 2.54
N ILE A 110 4.65 -5.48 1.63
CA ILE A 110 4.53 -5.23 0.20
C ILE A 110 3.07 -4.88 -0.14
N TYR A 111 2.88 -3.68 -0.70
CA TYR A 111 1.60 -3.18 -1.21
C TYR A 111 1.56 -3.25 -2.73
N ASN A 112 0.35 -3.40 -3.28
CA ASN A 112 0.13 -3.51 -4.73
C ASN A 112 1.00 -4.59 -5.39
N PRO A 113 1.05 -5.82 -4.83
CA PRO A 113 1.96 -6.87 -5.28
C PRO A 113 1.70 -7.32 -6.72
N SER A 114 0.49 -7.11 -7.24
CA SER A 114 0.11 -7.46 -8.61
C SER A 114 -1.05 -6.63 -9.11
N SER A 115 -1.15 -6.50 -10.43
CA SER A 115 -2.31 -5.95 -11.14
C SER A 115 -2.36 -6.50 -12.56
N LYS A 116 -3.45 -6.25 -13.30
CA LYS A 116 -3.59 -6.71 -14.71
C LYS A 116 -2.42 -6.30 -15.61
N GLY A 117 -1.85 -5.12 -15.40
CA GLY A 117 -0.70 -4.63 -16.17
C GLY A 117 0.66 -5.02 -15.59
N ARG A 118 0.70 -5.67 -14.44
CA ARG A 118 1.92 -5.97 -13.66
C ARG A 118 1.78 -7.31 -12.94
N PRO A 119 1.60 -8.42 -13.68
CA PRO A 119 1.35 -9.73 -13.08
C PRO A 119 2.61 -10.34 -12.42
N ASP A 120 3.80 -9.92 -12.83
CA ASP A 120 5.10 -10.47 -12.46
C ASP A 120 5.85 -9.64 -11.39
N TYR A 121 5.29 -8.54 -10.92
CA TYR A 121 6.01 -7.62 -10.02
C TYR A 121 6.34 -8.25 -8.66
N LEU A 122 5.47 -9.10 -8.12
CA LEU A 122 5.79 -9.84 -6.89
C LEU A 122 7.00 -10.77 -7.09
N GLN A 123 7.02 -11.53 -8.20
CA GLN A 123 8.13 -12.43 -8.53
C GLN A 123 9.46 -11.67 -8.68
N ARG A 124 9.41 -10.51 -9.34
CA ARG A 124 10.59 -9.62 -9.46
C ARG A 124 11.06 -9.14 -8.09
N ALA A 125 10.13 -8.71 -7.23
CA ALA A 125 10.45 -8.27 -5.86
C ALA A 125 11.09 -9.40 -5.04
N VAL A 126 10.55 -10.62 -5.10
CA VAL A 126 11.11 -11.80 -4.43
C VAL A 126 12.54 -12.06 -4.86
N ARG A 127 12.82 -12.04 -6.17
CA ARG A 127 14.18 -12.24 -6.70
C ARG A 127 15.16 -11.18 -6.19
N ILE A 128 14.73 -9.91 -6.14
CA ILE A 128 15.57 -8.82 -5.60
C ILE A 128 15.89 -9.06 -4.12
N LEU A 129 14.88 -9.45 -3.32
CA LEU A 129 15.07 -9.75 -1.91
C LEU A 129 16.08 -10.91 -1.71
N LEU A 130 15.93 -12.00 -2.45
CA LEU A 130 16.85 -13.15 -2.44
C LEU A 130 18.28 -12.76 -2.85
N GLN A 131 18.44 -12.02 -3.95
CA GLN A 131 19.72 -11.56 -4.46
C GLN A 131 20.47 -10.62 -3.50
N ASN A 132 19.73 -9.97 -2.58
CA ASN A 132 20.30 -9.01 -1.61
C ASN A 132 20.31 -9.53 -0.17
N GLY A 133 20.26 -10.85 0.04
CA GLY A 133 20.58 -11.47 1.31
C GLY A 133 19.43 -12.05 2.11
N LYS A 134 18.18 -11.91 1.66
CA LYS A 134 17.07 -12.63 2.30
C LYS A 134 17.16 -14.14 2.02
N SER A 135 16.97 -14.95 3.05
CA SER A 135 16.94 -16.40 2.93
C SER A 135 15.71 -16.88 2.15
N GLU A 136 15.85 -17.95 1.39
CA GLU A 136 14.74 -18.67 0.77
C GLU A 136 13.70 -19.15 1.81
N GLU A 137 14.16 -19.45 3.03
CA GLU A 137 13.32 -19.91 4.16
C GLU A 137 12.72 -18.74 4.95
N THR A 138 12.93 -17.48 4.53
CA THR A 138 12.27 -16.32 5.16
C THR A 138 10.76 -16.52 5.17
N VAL A 139 10.16 -16.41 6.35
CA VAL A 139 8.71 -16.57 6.53
C VAL A 139 7.98 -15.40 5.90
N CYS A 140 7.01 -15.69 5.06
CA CYS A 140 6.15 -14.73 4.38
C CYS A 140 4.68 -14.97 4.72
N GLY A 141 3.96 -13.90 5.04
CA GLY A 141 2.53 -13.93 5.22
C GLY A 141 1.82 -13.27 4.04
N ILE A 142 0.77 -13.89 3.57
CA ILE A 142 -0.12 -13.34 2.53
C ILE A 142 -1.48 -13.12 3.17
N VAL A 143 -2.02 -11.90 3.08
CA VAL A 143 -3.39 -11.62 3.53
C VAL A 143 -4.17 -10.96 2.40
N ARG A 144 -5.29 -11.55 2.07
CA ARG A 144 -6.19 -11.07 1.02
C ARG A 144 -7.51 -10.62 1.63
N ASN A 145 -8.09 -9.54 1.10
CA ASN A 145 -9.36 -8.95 1.55
C ASN A 145 -9.38 -8.61 3.05
N ILE A 146 -8.32 -8.00 3.56
CA ILE A 146 -8.17 -7.64 4.98
C ILE A 146 -9.39 -6.86 5.47
N GLY A 147 -10.01 -7.33 6.57
CA GLY A 147 -11.19 -6.70 7.19
C GLY A 147 -12.48 -6.78 6.37
N ARG A 148 -12.53 -7.61 5.32
CA ARG A 148 -13.70 -7.79 4.45
C ARG A 148 -14.23 -9.21 4.51
N GLU A 149 -15.44 -9.41 4.01
CA GLU A 149 -15.94 -10.77 3.72
C GLU A 149 -14.91 -11.51 2.83
N ARG A 150 -14.74 -12.81 3.09
CA ARG A 150 -13.77 -13.68 2.40
C ARG A 150 -12.31 -13.28 2.64
N GLN A 151 -11.98 -12.70 3.82
CA GLN A 151 -10.60 -12.57 4.24
C GLN A 151 -9.92 -13.94 4.25
N GLN A 152 -8.73 -14.01 3.68
CA GLN A 152 -7.89 -15.20 3.63
C GLN A 152 -6.47 -14.86 4.05
N SER A 153 -5.81 -15.78 4.72
CA SER A 153 -4.39 -15.65 5.07
C SER A 153 -3.66 -16.97 4.85
N GLU A 154 -2.38 -16.86 4.54
CA GLU A 154 -1.49 -17.99 4.30
C GLU A 154 -0.09 -17.64 4.78
N ILE A 155 0.62 -18.58 5.37
CA ILE A 155 2.02 -18.45 5.76
C ILE A 155 2.83 -19.44 4.92
N ILE A 156 3.84 -18.92 4.22
CA ILE A 156 4.70 -19.67 3.31
C ILE A 156 6.14 -19.16 3.43
N THR A 157 7.06 -19.79 2.71
CA THR A 157 8.46 -19.31 2.59
C THR A 157 8.61 -18.30 1.43
N LEU A 158 9.70 -17.54 1.43
CA LEU A 158 10.04 -16.62 0.34
C LEU A 158 10.26 -17.39 -0.98
N ARG A 159 10.79 -18.61 -0.92
CA ARG A 159 10.90 -19.54 -2.07
C ARG A 159 9.54 -19.85 -2.68
N GLU A 160 8.57 -20.20 -1.85
CA GLU A 160 7.21 -20.51 -2.31
C GLU A 160 6.48 -19.28 -2.85
N LEU A 161 6.75 -18.10 -2.26
CA LEU A 161 6.17 -16.82 -2.67
C LEU A 161 6.55 -16.45 -4.12
N GLU A 162 7.72 -16.85 -4.62
CA GLU A 162 8.13 -16.60 -6.01
C GLU A 162 7.14 -17.16 -7.03
N ASN A 163 6.48 -18.28 -6.71
CA ASN A 163 5.53 -18.93 -7.61
C ASN A 163 4.07 -18.61 -7.30
N LYS A 164 3.82 -17.72 -6.31
CA LYS A 164 2.46 -17.39 -5.87
C LYS A 164 1.83 -16.34 -6.79
N GLN A 165 0.60 -16.60 -7.17
CA GLN A 165 -0.23 -15.59 -7.85
C GLN A 165 -1.09 -14.85 -6.82
N VAL A 166 -1.06 -13.55 -6.88
CA VAL A 166 -1.80 -12.66 -5.98
C VAL A 166 -2.52 -11.58 -6.81
N ASP A 167 -3.44 -10.87 -6.18
CA ASP A 167 -4.19 -9.80 -6.81
C ASP A 167 -3.99 -8.45 -6.08
N MET A 168 -4.66 -7.42 -6.56
CA MET A 168 -4.59 -6.07 -6.00
C MET A 168 -5.24 -5.93 -4.61
N PHE A 169 -5.96 -6.95 -4.12
CA PHE A 169 -6.57 -6.98 -2.79
C PHE A 169 -5.70 -7.71 -1.77
N THR A 170 -4.47 -8.02 -2.16
CA THR A 170 -3.52 -8.78 -1.37
C THR A 170 -2.43 -7.85 -0.81
N THR A 171 -2.02 -8.11 0.43
CA THR A 171 -0.82 -7.56 1.07
C THR A 171 0.09 -8.73 1.46
N VAL A 172 1.38 -8.58 1.24
CA VAL A 172 2.39 -9.59 1.56
C VAL A 172 3.35 -9.02 2.59
#